data_a7d6ede76791708fa5bdf449e0944ee2
#
_entry.id   a7d6ede76791708fa5bdf449e0944ee2
#
_cell.length_a   1.000
_cell.length_b   1.000
_cell.length_c   1.000
_cell.angle_alpha   90.00
_cell.angle_beta   90.00
_cell.angle_gamma   90.00
#
_symmetry.space_group_name_H-M   'P 1'
#
loop_
_entity.id
_entity.type
_entity.pdbx_description
1 polymer ?
#
loop_
_entity_poly.entity_id
_entity_poly.type
_entity_poly.pdbx_seq_one_letter_code
_entity_poly.pdbx_strand_id
1 'polypeptide(L)'
;MSVSPAIFKAYDVRGVYPDELDEAAAELIGRAFVAYLHGGRLAVGRDMRLSSNGLSDAFIEGARNQGADIVDYGLVSTDMLYYAVSSNKYDGGAVITASHNPKQYNGIKLVGRQASALSSDKGISDIRDMIISNEIPSPVKALGTLSQAQLLDQYVAHVLSFIDLSVIKPFTLVLDAGNGMAGLAAPRVFDSLPCQTTFQCFEIDGTFPNHEANPLIEANRQDLVSSVLASQADLGIAWDGDADRCFFVDGNGDFVPGDFITSLLAETFLLKHPGSTIVYDVRASHAVPNIVDRHHGKPILNRVGHAFFKQRMRETNAAFGGEVTGHYYFRGNDFADNGLIPALLILELMSNRSLTLSELLAPLRSRYFISGEINTALEDMSVIPAKLEQISAHYADALQHRTDGISVEYPDWHFNLRSSNTEPLLRLNLEGKTPQLMADKRDEVLSLIRTSGH
;
A
#
# COMPACT_ATOMS: atom_id res chain seq x y z
N MET A 1 -25.41 -14.40 14.71
CA MET A 1 -24.00 -14.88 14.69
C MET A 1 -23.16 -13.78 15.30
N SER A 2 -22.11 -14.11 16.05
CA SER A 2 -21.21 -13.10 16.62
C SER A 2 -20.09 -12.84 15.63
N VAL A 3 -19.90 -11.59 15.24
CA VAL A 3 -18.76 -11.18 14.39
C VAL A 3 -17.45 -11.44 15.14
N SER A 4 -16.49 -12.10 14.50
CA SER A 4 -15.18 -12.36 15.12
C SER A 4 -14.39 -11.06 15.30
N PRO A 5 -13.88 -10.75 16.51
CA PRO A 5 -12.98 -9.61 16.70
C PRO A 5 -11.71 -9.68 15.85
N ALA A 6 -11.30 -10.88 15.46
CA ALA A 6 -10.05 -11.13 14.74
C ALA A 6 -10.03 -10.56 13.31
N ILE A 7 -11.19 -10.26 12.71
CA ILE A 7 -11.25 -9.65 11.38
C ILE A 7 -10.88 -8.16 11.40
N PHE A 8 -10.97 -7.48 12.55
CA PHE A 8 -10.60 -6.07 12.69
C PHE A 8 -9.07 -5.96 12.88
N LYS A 9 -8.37 -5.64 11.80
CA LYS A 9 -6.90 -5.53 11.77
C LYS A 9 -6.45 -4.12 12.18
N ALA A 10 -5.15 -3.86 12.09
CA ALA A 10 -4.57 -2.56 12.49
C ALA A 10 -5.13 -1.36 11.70
N TYR A 11 -5.58 -1.55 10.46
CA TYR A 11 -6.03 -0.46 9.57
C TYR A 11 -7.13 -0.84 8.56
N ASP A 12 -7.67 -2.04 8.63
CA ASP A 12 -8.81 -2.51 7.82
C ASP A 12 -9.58 -3.63 8.52
N VAL A 13 -10.66 -4.07 7.90
CA VAL A 13 -11.33 -5.32 8.21
C VAL A 13 -10.89 -6.36 7.18
N ARG A 14 -10.54 -7.58 7.62
CA ARG A 14 -10.09 -8.64 6.71
C ARG A 14 -10.37 -10.03 7.28
N GLY A 15 -10.94 -10.89 6.46
CA GLY A 15 -11.24 -12.27 6.84
C GLY A 15 -11.43 -13.18 5.64
N VAL A 16 -11.46 -14.48 5.90
CA VAL A 16 -11.82 -15.52 4.91
C VAL A 16 -13.33 -15.50 4.70
N TYR A 17 -13.75 -15.39 3.44
CA TYR A 17 -15.17 -15.44 3.08
C TYR A 17 -15.59 -16.90 2.81
N PRO A 18 -16.79 -17.34 3.27
CA PRO A 18 -17.72 -16.63 4.15
C PRO A 18 -17.48 -16.90 5.65
N ASP A 19 -16.44 -17.67 6.02
CA ASP A 19 -16.28 -18.27 7.34
C ASP A 19 -16.00 -17.23 8.45
N GLU A 20 -15.26 -16.16 8.12
CA GLU A 20 -14.87 -15.10 9.06
C GLU A 20 -15.58 -13.77 8.75
N LEU A 21 -15.78 -13.46 7.47
CA LEU A 21 -16.42 -12.24 6.99
C LEU A 21 -17.51 -12.61 5.98
N ASP A 22 -18.76 -12.43 6.38
CA ASP A 22 -19.97 -12.67 5.59
C ASP A 22 -20.81 -11.40 5.43
N GLU A 23 -21.95 -11.50 4.73
CA GLU A 23 -22.87 -10.40 4.49
C GLU A 23 -23.46 -9.83 5.80
N ALA A 24 -23.70 -10.71 6.80
CA ALA A 24 -24.24 -10.26 8.08
C ALA A 24 -23.21 -9.41 8.85
N ALA A 25 -21.95 -9.80 8.80
CA ALA A 25 -20.86 -9.01 9.35
C ALA A 25 -20.69 -7.67 8.60
N ALA A 26 -20.78 -7.68 7.26
CA ALA A 26 -20.67 -6.49 6.43
C ALA A 26 -21.79 -5.47 6.71
N GLU A 27 -23.05 -5.94 6.91
CA GLU A 27 -24.18 -5.11 7.30
C GLU A 27 -23.94 -4.43 8.65
N LEU A 28 -23.51 -5.19 9.67
CA LEU A 28 -23.20 -4.66 10.99
C LEU A 28 -22.06 -3.63 10.94
N ILE A 29 -21.01 -3.89 10.14
CA ILE A 29 -19.90 -2.95 9.94
C ILE A 29 -20.40 -1.67 9.29
N GLY A 30 -21.27 -1.75 8.28
CA GLY A 30 -21.89 -0.58 7.64
C GLY A 30 -22.65 0.28 8.63
N ARG A 31 -23.48 -0.33 9.49
CA ARG A 31 -24.20 0.35 10.56
C ARG A 31 -23.25 1.01 11.56
N ALA A 32 -22.30 0.27 12.09
CA ALA A 32 -21.36 0.77 13.08
C ALA A 32 -20.48 1.90 12.52
N PHE A 33 -20.07 1.81 11.26
CA PHE A 33 -19.32 2.87 10.58
C PHE A 33 -20.10 4.18 10.49
N VAL A 34 -21.37 4.13 10.11
CA VAL A 34 -22.24 5.33 10.08
C VAL A 34 -22.47 5.88 11.49
N ALA A 35 -22.66 5.02 12.48
CA ALA A 35 -22.76 5.44 13.88
C ALA A 35 -21.48 6.15 14.35
N TYR A 36 -20.30 5.60 14.01
CA TYR A 36 -19.00 6.21 14.31
C TYR A 36 -18.84 7.60 13.65
N LEU A 37 -19.26 7.75 12.40
CA LEU A 37 -19.21 9.02 11.67
C LEU A 37 -20.31 10.02 12.08
N HIS A 38 -21.28 9.59 12.88
CA HIS A 38 -22.49 10.36 13.23
C HIS A 38 -23.37 10.72 12.02
N GLY A 39 -23.49 9.79 11.06
CA GLY A 39 -24.26 9.97 9.82
C GLY A 39 -23.43 10.49 8.67
N GLY A 40 -24.09 10.99 7.63
CA GLY A 40 -23.47 11.68 6.50
C GLY A 40 -23.69 11.03 5.13
N ARG A 41 -22.98 11.54 4.13
CA ARG A 41 -22.98 11.02 2.76
C ARG A 41 -21.69 10.27 2.48
N LEU A 42 -21.80 9.00 2.07
CA LEU A 42 -20.66 8.10 1.93
C LEU A 42 -20.50 7.65 0.47
N ALA A 43 -19.23 7.51 0.06
CA ALA A 43 -18.85 6.80 -1.16
C ALA A 43 -18.63 5.31 -0.83
N VAL A 44 -19.20 4.42 -1.62
CA VAL A 44 -18.95 2.97 -1.53
C VAL A 44 -18.51 2.46 -2.88
N GLY A 45 -17.56 1.53 -2.88
CA GLY A 45 -17.11 0.83 -4.06
C GLY A 45 -16.54 -0.53 -3.71
N ARG A 46 -16.20 -1.32 -4.71
CA ARG A 46 -15.71 -2.68 -4.52
C ARG A 46 -14.68 -3.07 -5.58
N ASP A 47 -13.84 -4.02 -5.23
CA ASP A 47 -12.97 -4.70 -6.17
C ASP A 47 -13.70 -5.82 -6.94
N MET A 48 -12.94 -6.57 -7.75
CA MET A 48 -13.42 -7.62 -8.64
C MET A 48 -13.67 -8.98 -7.96
N ARG A 49 -13.36 -9.16 -6.66
CA ARG A 49 -13.49 -10.46 -5.98
C ARG A 49 -14.92 -10.96 -6.02
N LEU A 50 -15.09 -12.28 -6.14
CA LEU A 50 -16.41 -12.91 -6.32
C LEU A 50 -17.37 -12.60 -5.16
N SER A 51 -16.85 -12.46 -3.95
CA SER A 51 -17.63 -12.10 -2.75
C SER A 51 -17.88 -10.60 -2.60
N SER A 52 -17.18 -9.73 -3.35
CA SER A 52 -17.23 -8.28 -3.13
C SER A 52 -18.61 -7.69 -3.41
N ASN A 53 -19.36 -8.24 -4.35
CA ASN A 53 -20.70 -7.75 -4.67
C ASN A 53 -21.66 -7.94 -3.48
N GLY A 54 -21.77 -9.17 -2.96
CA GLY A 54 -22.66 -9.47 -1.83
C GLY A 54 -22.28 -8.68 -0.57
N LEU A 55 -20.98 -8.61 -0.25
CA LEU A 55 -20.51 -7.84 0.89
C LEU A 55 -20.74 -6.33 0.73
N SER A 56 -20.60 -5.78 -0.49
CA SER A 56 -20.90 -4.38 -0.78
C SER A 56 -22.38 -4.06 -0.59
N ASP A 57 -23.26 -4.90 -1.14
CA ASP A 57 -24.71 -4.72 -1.03
C ASP A 57 -25.15 -4.73 0.45
N ALA A 58 -24.63 -5.68 1.23
CA ALA A 58 -24.91 -5.77 2.65
C ALA A 58 -24.38 -4.58 3.45
N PHE A 59 -23.16 -4.13 3.18
CA PHE A 59 -22.59 -2.92 3.79
C PHE A 59 -23.43 -1.69 3.48
N ILE A 60 -23.84 -1.49 2.22
CA ILE A 60 -24.68 -0.40 1.78
C ILE A 60 -26.03 -0.44 2.50
N GLU A 61 -26.67 -1.61 2.61
CA GLU A 61 -27.92 -1.77 3.33
C GLU A 61 -27.79 -1.37 4.80
N GLY A 62 -26.75 -1.87 5.47
CA GLY A 62 -26.45 -1.51 6.86
C GLY A 62 -26.23 -0.01 7.06
N ALA A 63 -25.43 0.61 6.19
CA ALA A 63 -25.16 2.04 6.24
C ALA A 63 -26.45 2.87 6.04
N ARG A 64 -27.32 2.50 5.09
CA ARG A 64 -28.60 3.15 4.84
C ARG A 64 -29.59 2.96 5.99
N ASN A 65 -29.60 1.78 6.59
CA ASN A 65 -30.42 1.49 7.78
C ASN A 65 -30.03 2.39 8.96
N GLN A 66 -28.78 2.86 8.99
CA GLN A 66 -28.29 3.81 9.99
C GLN A 66 -28.43 5.29 9.55
N GLY A 67 -29.04 5.53 8.37
CA GLY A 67 -29.43 6.86 7.89
C GLY A 67 -28.41 7.58 7.00
N ALA A 68 -27.34 6.90 6.55
CA ALA A 68 -26.39 7.51 5.63
C ALA A 68 -26.90 7.50 4.18
N ASP A 69 -26.66 8.60 3.46
CA ASP A 69 -26.84 8.67 2.01
C ASP A 69 -25.64 8.03 1.31
N ILE A 70 -25.90 7.06 0.43
CA ILE A 70 -24.85 6.31 -0.24
C ILE A 70 -24.76 6.69 -1.72
N VAL A 71 -23.51 6.90 -2.16
CA VAL A 71 -23.15 6.96 -3.58
C VAL A 71 -22.32 5.71 -3.90
N ASP A 72 -22.93 4.78 -4.62
CA ASP A 72 -22.29 3.54 -5.07
C ASP A 72 -21.55 3.79 -6.39
N TYR A 73 -20.24 3.56 -6.38
CA TYR A 73 -19.38 3.66 -7.55
C TYR A 73 -19.17 2.32 -8.27
N GLY A 74 -19.72 1.22 -7.73
CA GLY A 74 -19.56 -0.11 -8.29
C GLY A 74 -18.09 -0.58 -8.23
N LEU A 75 -17.57 -1.05 -9.38
CA LEU A 75 -16.17 -1.47 -9.50
C LEU A 75 -15.23 -0.25 -9.53
N VAL A 76 -14.34 -0.17 -8.53
CA VAL A 76 -13.31 0.87 -8.40
C VAL A 76 -12.06 0.28 -7.77
N SER A 77 -10.89 0.87 -8.05
CA SER A 77 -9.70 0.64 -7.25
C SER A 77 -9.77 1.38 -5.91
N THR A 78 -8.94 0.99 -4.97
CA THR A 78 -8.88 1.61 -3.65
C THR A 78 -8.56 3.11 -3.74
N ASP A 79 -7.61 3.50 -4.54
CA ASP A 79 -7.20 4.88 -4.76
C ASP A 79 -8.27 5.71 -5.51
N MET A 80 -9.04 5.08 -6.42
CA MET A 80 -10.23 5.72 -7.00
C MET A 80 -11.27 6.08 -5.94
N LEU A 81 -11.53 5.19 -4.97
CA LEU A 81 -12.45 5.51 -3.87
C LEU A 81 -11.92 6.65 -3.02
N TYR A 82 -10.64 6.68 -2.70
CA TYR A 82 -10.05 7.79 -1.94
C TYR A 82 -10.20 9.11 -2.67
N TYR A 83 -9.97 9.13 -3.97
CA TYR A 83 -10.23 10.29 -4.82
C TYR A 83 -11.72 10.69 -4.79
N ALA A 84 -12.66 9.73 -4.88
CA ALA A 84 -14.09 10.02 -4.81
C ALA A 84 -14.46 10.72 -3.50
N VAL A 85 -13.96 10.22 -2.36
CA VAL A 85 -14.24 10.78 -1.04
C VAL A 85 -13.72 12.20 -0.91
N SER A 86 -12.51 12.46 -1.37
CA SER A 86 -11.87 13.78 -1.27
C SER A 86 -12.47 14.79 -2.23
N SER A 87 -12.56 14.46 -3.52
CA SER A 87 -13.00 15.38 -4.58
C SER A 87 -14.46 15.81 -4.43
N ASN A 88 -15.34 14.88 -3.97
CA ASN A 88 -16.75 15.16 -3.76
C ASN A 88 -17.09 15.58 -2.31
N LYS A 89 -16.07 15.69 -1.44
CA LYS A 89 -16.22 16.11 -0.03
C LYS A 89 -17.22 15.25 0.75
N TYR A 90 -17.21 13.94 0.51
CA TYR A 90 -18.02 13.00 1.29
C TYR A 90 -17.54 12.94 2.75
N ASP A 91 -18.45 12.56 3.64
CA ASP A 91 -18.15 12.42 5.08
C ASP A 91 -17.29 11.19 5.37
N GLY A 92 -17.26 10.24 4.44
CA GLY A 92 -16.42 9.05 4.48
C GLY A 92 -16.64 8.15 3.29
N GLY A 93 -16.01 6.99 3.32
CA GLY A 93 -16.20 5.97 2.28
C GLY A 93 -15.70 4.60 2.70
N ALA A 94 -16.14 3.60 1.95
CA ALA A 94 -15.74 2.22 2.11
C ALA A 94 -15.41 1.59 0.75
N VAL A 95 -14.31 0.84 0.68
CA VAL A 95 -14.05 -0.04 -0.45
C VAL A 95 -13.97 -1.49 0.02
N ILE A 96 -14.74 -2.36 -0.63
CA ILE A 96 -14.76 -3.78 -0.34
C ILE A 96 -13.64 -4.43 -1.13
N THR A 97 -12.60 -4.86 -0.44
CA THR A 97 -11.37 -5.42 -1.04
C THR A 97 -10.52 -6.14 0.01
N ALA A 98 -9.76 -7.13 -0.43
CA ALA A 98 -8.67 -7.71 0.35
C ALA A 98 -7.29 -7.45 -0.27
N SER A 99 -7.15 -6.43 -1.15
CA SER A 99 -5.90 -6.03 -1.79
C SER A 99 -5.20 -7.24 -2.46
N HIS A 100 -4.00 -7.57 -2.03
CA HIS A 100 -3.15 -8.64 -2.55
C HIS A 100 -3.36 -10.02 -1.90
N ASN A 101 -4.33 -10.17 -0.97
CA ASN A 101 -4.59 -11.46 -0.35
C ASN A 101 -5.14 -12.47 -1.36
N PRO A 102 -4.94 -13.78 -1.13
CA PRO A 102 -5.53 -14.86 -1.94
C PRO A 102 -7.05 -14.71 -2.13
N LYS A 103 -7.58 -15.35 -3.18
CA LYS A 103 -8.98 -15.17 -3.64
C LYS A 103 -10.07 -15.47 -2.61
N GLN A 104 -9.80 -16.33 -1.63
CA GLN A 104 -10.76 -16.68 -0.57
C GLN A 104 -10.91 -15.59 0.51
N TYR A 105 -10.03 -14.59 0.54
CA TYR A 105 -10.13 -13.45 1.45
C TYR A 105 -10.99 -12.34 0.87
N ASN A 106 -11.64 -11.60 1.76
CA ASN A 106 -12.18 -10.29 1.47
C ASN A 106 -11.99 -9.35 2.66
N GLY A 107 -12.37 -8.09 2.51
CA GLY A 107 -12.18 -7.09 3.54
C GLY A 107 -12.91 -5.79 3.26
N ILE A 108 -12.77 -4.84 4.16
CA ILE A 108 -13.36 -3.50 4.05
C ILE A 108 -12.33 -2.48 4.53
N LYS A 109 -11.88 -1.62 3.63
CA LYS A 109 -11.08 -0.43 3.97
C LYS A 109 -12.04 0.74 4.20
N LEU A 110 -11.91 1.41 5.34
CA LEU A 110 -12.77 2.51 5.77
C LEU A 110 -11.99 3.81 5.82
N VAL A 111 -12.57 4.88 5.31
CA VAL A 111 -11.99 6.22 5.37
C VAL A 111 -13.04 7.24 5.80
N GLY A 112 -12.62 8.22 6.59
CA GLY A 112 -13.40 9.40 6.91
C GLY A 112 -13.23 10.52 5.87
N ARG A 113 -13.61 11.73 6.26
CA ARG A 113 -13.48 12.95 5.41
C ARG A 113 -12.05 13.10 4.85
N GLN A 114 -11.96 13.61 3.63
CA GLN A 114 -10.68 13.80 2.92
C GLN A 114 -9.87 12.50 2.78
N ALA A 115 -10.54 11.35 2.65
CA ALA A 115 -9.91 10.03 2.61
C ALA A 115 -8.96 9.74 3.80
N SER A 116 -9.26 10.30 4.99
CA SER A 116 -8.48 10.01 6.19
C SER A 116 -8.70 8.56 6.59
N ALA A 117 -7.66 7.72 6.52
CA ALA A 117 -7.77 6.31 6.84
C ALA A 117 -8.14 6.08 8.32
N LEU A 118 -9.02 5.11 8.56
CA LEU A 118 -9.25 4.59 9.90
C LEU A 118 -8.14 3.59 10.26
N SER A 119 -7.83 3.49 11.55
CA SER A 119 -6.87 2.55 12.11
C SER A 119 -7.37 2.00 13.43
N SER A 120 -6.67 0.99 13.98
CA SER A 120 -6.96 0.48 15.34
C SER A 120 -6.93 1.58 16.39
N ASP A 121 -6.02 2.56 16.21
CA ASP A 121 -5.89 3.70 17.13
C ASP A 121 -6.98 4.76 16.91
N LYS A 122 -7.73 4.65 15.79
CA LYS A 122 -8.72 5.65 15.39
C LYS A 122 -9.82 5.04 14.50
N GLY A 123 -10.90 4.61 15.09
CA GLY A 123 -12.12 4.19 14.41
C GLY A 123 -12.32 2.70 14.23
N ILE A 124 -11.30 1.92 13.82
CA ILE A 124 -11.46 0.47 13.62
C ILE A 124 -11.81 -0.24 14.94
N SER A 125 -11.12 0.09 16.04
CA SER A 125 -11.41 -0.48 17.35
C SER A 125 -12.78 -0.02 17.88
N ASP A 126 -13.14 1.24 17.67
CA ASP A 126 -14.45 1.78 18.09
C ASP A 126 -15.58 1.05 17.38
N ILE A 127 -15.47 0.83 16.05
CA ILE A 127 -16.44 0.09 15.25
C ILE A 127 -16.53 -1.37 15.72
N ARG A 128 -15.41 -2.03 15.92
CA ARG A 128 -15.35 -3.40 16.48
C ARG A 128 -16.10 -3.48 17.81
N ASP A 129 -15.78 -2.59 18.73
CA ASP A 129 -16.29 -2.63 20.10
C ASP A 129 -17.80 -2.38 20.14
N MET A 130 -18.33 -1.44 19.31
CA MET A 130 -19.77 -1.24 19.14
C MET A 130 -20.50 -2.49 18.64
N ILE A 131 -19.87 -3.26 17.73
CA ILE A 131 -20.45 -4.50 17.20
C ILE A 131 -20.47 -5.59 18.27
N ILE A 132 -19.33 -5.79 18.95
CA ILE A 132 -19.15 -6.89 19.92
C ILE A 132 -19.99 -6.67 21.17
N SER A 133 -20.08 -5.43 21.67
CA SER A 133 -20.90 -5.09 22.83
C SER A 133 -22.40 -4.97 22.50
N ASN A 134 -22.77 -5.09 21.20
CA ASN A 134 -24.12 -4.86 20.71
C ASN A 134 -24.65 -3.45 21.04
N GLU A 135 -23.78 -2.45 20.96
CA GLU A 135 -24.08 -1.04 21.27
C GLU A 135 -24.31 -0.19 20.01
N ILE A 136 -24.46 -0.80 18.84
CA ILE A 136 -24.84 -0.07 17.63
C ILE A 136 -26.22 0.55 17.85
N PRO A 137 -26.40 1.87 17.64
CA PRO A 137 -27.72 2.49 17.76
C PRO A 137 -28.79 1.79 16.91
N SER A 138 -30.02 1.77 17.38
CA SER A 138 -31.14 1.23 16.60
C SER A 138 -31.23 1.88 15.22
N PRO A 139 -31.63 1.13 14.17
CA PRO A 139 -31.85 1.68 12.85
C PRO A 139 -32.80 2.88 12.88
N VAL A 140 -32.53 3.84 12.01
CA VAL A 140 -33.41 5.02 11.89
C VAL A 140 -34.69 4.70 11.13
N LYS A 141 -35.76 5.46 11.37
CA LYS A 141 -37.04 5.22 10.67
C LYS A 141 -36.99 5.56 9.17
N ALA A 142 -36.20 6.57 8.79
CA ALA A 142 -36.06 6.99 7.41
C ALA A 142 -34.69 6.46 6.88
N LEU A 143 -34.75 5.55 5.95
CA LEU A 143 -33.53 5.02 5.28
C LEU A 143 -32.79 6.13 4.54
N GLY A 144 -31.46 6.08 4.57
CA GLY A 144 -30.66 6.93 3.70
C GLY A 144 -30.90 6.62 2.21
N THR A 145 -30.61 7.56 1.35
CA THR A 145 -30.73 7.38 -0.11
C THR A 145 -29.65 6.52 -0.68
N LEU A 146 -29.92 5.92 -1.85
CA LEU A 146 -28.92 5.21 -2.65
C LEU A 146 -28.90 5.81 -4.06
N SER A 147 -27.74 6.19 -4.53
CA SER A 147 -27.51 6.67 -5.89
C SER A 147 -26.26 6.02 -6.46
N GLN A 148 -26.15 5.96 -7.78
CA GLN A 148 -24.96 5.48 -8.48
C GLN A 148 -24.25 6.64 -9.18
N ALA A 149 -22.93 6.56 -9.29
CA ALA A 149 -22.11 7.54 -9.98
C ALA A 149 -20.96 6.87 -10.74
N GLN A 150 -20.40 7.61 -11.72
CA GLN A 150 -19.21 7.21 -12.47
C GLN A 150 -18.05 8.13 -12.10
N LEU A 151 -16.84 7.59 -12.04
CA LEU A 151 -15.66 8.30 -11.57
C LEU A 151 -14.46 8.25 -12.52
N LEU A 152 -14.43 7.27 -13.43
CA LEU A 152 -13.24 6.89 -14.20
C LEU A 152 -12.61 8.07 -14.95
N ASP A 153 -13.38 8.84 -15.70
CA ASP A 153 -12.84 9.95 -16.51
C ASP A 153 -12.24 11.06 -15.64
N GLN A 154 -12.89 11.40 -14.52
CA GLN A 154 -12.40 12.40 -13.57
C GLN A 154 -11.13 11.93 -12.87
N TYR A 155 -11.09 10.65 -12.49
CA TYR A 155 -9.92 10.05 -11.86
C TYR A 155 -8.73 9.98 -12.82
N VAL A 156 -8.93 9.56 -14.07
CA VAL A 156 -7.87 9.55 -15.10
C VAL A 156 -7.31 10.95 -15.32
N ALA A 157 -8.16 11.96 -15.43
CA ALA A 157 -7.72 13.34 -15.57
C ALA A 157 -6.91 13.82 -14.33
N HIS A 158 -7.34 13.43 -13.12
CA HIS A 158 -6.62 13.72 -11.89
C HIS A 158 -5.23 13.08 -11.88
N VAL A 159 -5.12 11.80 -12.19
CA VAL A 159 -3.83 11.08 -12.22
C VAL A 159 -2.88 11.68 -13.26
N LEU A 160 -3.36 11.98 -14.45
CA LEU A 160 -2.56 12.62 -15.51
C LEU A 160 -2.09 14.03 -15.14
N SER A 161 -2.79 14.73 -14.25
CA SER A 161 -2.40 16.07 -13.81
C SER A 161 -1.12 16.12 -12.96
N PHE A 162 -0.57 14.98 -12.54
CA PHE A 162 0.65 14.91 -11.74
C PHE A 162 1.94 15.08 -12.56
N ILE A 163 1.83 14.93 -13.89
CA ILE A 163 2.97 15.01 -14.81
C ILE A 163 2.73 16.03 -15.92
N ASP A 164 3.82 16.45 -16.55
CA ASP A 164 3.77 17.16 -17.83
C ASP A 164 3.77 16.14 -18.97
N LEU A 165 2.61 15.92 -19.59
CA LEU A 165 2.45 14.98 -20.69
C LEU A 165 3.36 15.29 -21.90
N SER A 166 3.70 16.57 -22.09
CA SER A 166 4.50 17.02 -23.26
C SER A 166 5.96 16.57 -23.20
N VAL A 167 6.48 16.21 -22.03
CA VAL A 167 7.87 15.77 -21.87
C VAL A 167 8.04 14.26 -21.97
N ILE A 168 6.94 13.50 -21.92
CA ILE A 168 6.98 12.04 -21.95
C ILE A 168 7.51 11.53 -23.30
N LYS A 169 8.56 10.72 -23.24
CA LYS A 169 9.15 10.07 -24.40
C LYS A 169 8.41 8.79 -24.78
N PRO A 170 8.52 8.34 -26.05
CA PRO A 170 7.95 7.06 -26.46
C PRO A 170 8.77 5.90 -25.85
N PHE A 171 8.22 5.29 -24.81
CA PHE A 171 8.78 4.08 -24.19
C PHE A 171 8.02 2.84 -24.65
N THR A 172 8.71 1.68 -24.64
CA THR A 172 8.10 0.37 -24.75
C THR A 172 7.88 -0.18 -23.35
N LEU A 173 6.62 -0.44 -22.98
CA LEU A 173 6.21 -0.82 -21.63
C LEU A 173 5.52 -2.19 -21.61
N VAL A 174 5.79 -2.98 -20.58
CA VAL A 174 4.98 -4.16 -20.24
C VAL A 174 4.25 -3.87 -18.93
N LEU A 175 2.94 -3.98 -18.95
CA LEU A 175 2.07 -3.64 -17.83
C LEU A 175 1.33 -4.89 -17.36
N ASP A 176 1.34 -5.17 -16.04
CA ASP A 176 0.69 -6.33 -15.45
C ASP A 176 -0.30 -5.90 -14.35
N ALA A 177 -1.58 -6.13 -14.60
CA ALA A 177 -2.65 -5.82 -13.65
C ALA A 177 -2.98 -6.97 -12.69
N GLY A 178 -2.40 -8.16 -12.85
CA GLY A 178 -2.71 -9.35 -12.03
C GLY A 178 -4.20 -9.71 -11.99
N ASN A 179 -4.96 -9.48 -13.07
CA ASN A 179 -6.42 -9.56 -13.13
C ASN A 179 -7.15 -8.65 -12.14
N GLY A 180 -6.43 -7.65 -11.60
CA GLY A 180 -6.90 -6.71 -10.58
C GLY A 180 -7.47 -5.42 -11.14
N MET A 181 -7.69 -4.47 -10.21
CA MET A 181 -8.38 -3.21 -10.49
C MET A 181 -7.57 -2.22 -11.33
N ALA A 182 -6.25 -2.41 -11.50
CA ALA A 182 -5.48 -1.61 -12.44
C ALA A 182 -6.00 -1.76 -13.88
N GLY A 183 -6.59 -2.90 -14.23
CA GLY A 183 -7.26 -3.14 -15.52
C GLY A 183 -8.36 -2.12 -15.86
N LEU A 184 -8.92 -1.43 -14.86
CA LEU A 184 -9.99 -0.45 -15.09
C LEU A 184 -9.46 0.90 -15.58
N ALA A 185 -8.45 1.46 -14.90
CA ALA A 185 -7.99 2.82 -15.14
C ALA A 185 -6.68 2.91 -15.91
N ALA A 186 -5.75 1.98 -15.73
CA ALA A 186 -4.44 2.03 -16.39
C ALA A 186 -4.51 2.09 -17.92
N PRO A 187 -5.36 1.32 -18.64
CA PRO A 187 -5.46 1.44 -20.10
C PRO A 187 -5.76 2.88 -20.54
N ARG A 188 -6.71 3.54 -19.88
CA ARG A 188 -7.11 4.93 -20.19
C ARG A 188 -5.99 5.94 -19.91
N VAL A 189 -5.21 5.71 -18.87
CA VAL A 189 -4.05 6.55 -18.51
C VAL A 189 -2.94 6.37 -19.54
N PHE A 190 -2.55 5.14 -19.83
CA PHE A 190 -1.42 4.85 -20.73
C PHE A 190 -1.74 5.12 -22.21
N ASP A 191 -3.00 5.00 -22.65
CA ASP A 191 -3.46 5.42 -23.99
C ASP A 191 -3.26 6.93 -24.24
N SER A 192 -3.13 7.73 -23.17
CA SER A 192 -2.87 9.18 -23.26
C SER A 192 -1.38 9.51 -23.44
N LEU A 193 -0.50 8.51 -23.39
CA LEU A 193 0.96 8.65 -23.47
C LEU A 193 1.49 8.21 -24.84
N PRO A 194 2.62 8.74 -25.30
CA PRO A 194 3.22 8.31 -26.58
C PRO A 194 3.97 6.96 -26.45
N CYS A 195 3.55 6.09 -25.56
CA CYS A 195 4.19 4.83 -25.22
C CYS A 195 3.59 3.66 -26.00
N GLN A 196 4.42 2.66 -26.30
CA GLN A 196 3.94 1.36 -26.79
C GLN A 196 3.74 0.43 -25.59
N THR A 197 2.50 -0.01 -25.35
CA THR A 197 2.14 -0.79 -24.19
C THR A 197 1.74 -2.21 -24.55
N THR A 198 2.31 -3.19 -23.82
CA THR A 198 1.83 -4.57 -23.80
C THR A 198 1.11 -4.81 -22.49
N PHE A 199 -0.16 -5.17 -22.55
CA PHE A 199 -1.00 -5.43 -21.38
C PHE A 199 -1.04 -6.93 -21.05
N GLN A 200 -0.73 -7.29 -19.79
CA GLN A 200 -0.80 -8.65 -19.26
C GLN A 200 -1.80 -8.71 -18.10
N CYS A 201 -2.63 -9.76 -18.05
CA CYS A 201 -3.58 -9.98 -16.97
C CYS A 201 -4.51 -8.77 -16.70
N PHE A 202 -4.92 -8.06 -17.77
CA PHE A 202 -5.77 -6.86 -17.67
C PHE A 202 -7.27 -7.14 -17.71
N GLU A 203 -7.68 -8.36 -18.02
CA GLU A 203 -9.07 -8.80 -17.82
C GLU A 203 -9.32 -8.85 -16.30
N ILE A 204 -10.30 -8.06 -15.85
CA ILE A 204 -10.64 -7.96 -14.43
C ILE A 204 -11.38 -9.23 -14.02
N ASP A 205 -10.73 -10.08 -13.20
CA ASP A 205 -11.27 -11.40 -12.82
C ASP A 205 -10.87 -11.77 -11.38
N GLY A 206 -11.85 -11.80 -10.47
CA GLY A 206 -11.67 -12.15 -9.06
C GLY A 206 -11.30 -13.62 -8.79
N THR A 207 -11.18 -14.46 -9.83
CA THR A 207 -10.65 -15.84 -9.70
C THR A 207 -9.14 -15.89 -9.77
N PHE A 208 -8.47 -14.79 -10.24
CA PHE A 208 -7.02 -14.69 -10.45
C PHE A 208 -6.46 -15.86 -11.28
N PRO A 209 -6.90 -16.02 -12.55
CA PRO A 209 -6.61 -17.23 -13.35
C PRO A 209 -5.13 -17.37 -13.74
N ASN A 210 -4.34 -16.31 -13.72
CA ASN A 210 -2.94 -16.32 -14.15
C ASN A 210 -1.98 -16.45 -12.96
N HIS A 211 -2.01 -15.50 -12.04
CA HIS A 211 -1.24 -15.48 -10.81
C HIS A 211 -1.95 -14.65 -9.74
N GLU A 212 -1.55 -14.79 -8.48
CA GLU A 212 -2.03 -13.91 -7.42
C GLU A 212 -1.55 -12.46 -7.66
N ALA A 213 -2.43 -11.49 -7.44
CA ALA A 213 -2.11 -10.08 -7.65
C ALA A 213 -1.23 -9.51 -6.51
N ASN A 214 -0.06 -10.10 -6.32
CA ASN A 214 0.94 -9.70 -5.33
C ASN A 214 2.34 -9.71 -5.95
N PRO A 215 2.78 -8.61 -6.56
CA PRO A 215 4.08 -8.52 -7.22
C PRO A 215 5.31 -8.60 -6.30
N LEU A 216 5.13 -8.54 -4.97
CA LEU A 216 6.23 -8.78 -4.02
C LEU A 216 6.70 -10.24 -4.04
N ILE A 217 5.81 -11.18 -4.39
CA ILE A 217 6.16 -12.58 -4.55
C ILE A 217 6.83 -12.76 -5.93
N GLU A 218 8.04 -13.29 -5.93
CA GLU A 218 8.83 -13.44 -7.16
C GLU A 218 8.12 -14.26 -8.23
N ALA A 219 7.48 -15.36 -7.85
CA ALA A 219 6.75 -16.21 -8.78
C ALA A 219 5.65 -15.46 -9.55
N ASN A 220 5.00 -14.47 -8.92
CA ASN A 220 3.89 -13.72 -9.52
C ASN A 220 4.34 -12.67 -10.53
N ARG A 221 5.64 -12.35 -10.61
CA ARG A 221 6.18 -11.37 -11.56
C ARG A 221 7.08 -11.99 -12.64
N GLN A 222 7.22 -13.33 -12.68
CA GLN A 222 8.10 -13.99 -13.65
C GLN A 222 7.67 -13.75 -15.10
N ASP A 223 6.37 -13.75 -15.37
CA ASP A 223 5.84 -13.50 -16.71
C ASP A 223 6.09 -12.05 -17.14
N LEU A 224 5.96 -11.08 -16.21
CA LEU A 224 6.30 -9.69 -16.45
C LEU A 224 7.79 -9.55 -16.80
N VAL A 225 8.68 -10.13 -16.00
CA VAL A 225 10.14 -10.10 -16.24
C VAL A 225 10.48 -10.72 -17.58
N SER A 226 9.91 -11.90 -17.88
CA SER A 226 10.14 -12.61 -19.15
C SER A 226 9.70 -11.78 -20.34
N SER A 227 8.57 -11.10 -20.23
CA SER A 227 8.03 -10.25 -21.31
C SER A 227 8.84 -8.98 -21.51
N VAL A 228 9.33 -8.35 -20.42
CA VAL A 228 10.24 -7.20 -20.51
C VAL A 228 11.49 -7.57 -21.30
N LEU A 229 12.12 -8.71 -20.95
CA LEU A 229 13.34 -9.18 -21.63
C LEU A 229 13.06 -9.58 -23.09
N ALA A 230 11.99 -10.31 -23.35
CA ALA A 230 11.65 -10.79 -24.70
C ALA A 230 11.30 -9.67 -25.67
N SER A 231 10.60 -8.63 -25.20
CA SER A 231 10.22 -7.46 -26.00
C SER A 231 11.27 -6.35 -25.99
N GLN A 232 12.35 -6.49 -25.22
CA GLN A 232 13.34 -5.44 -24.97
C GLN A 232 12.66 -4.13 -24.51
N ALA A 233 11.68 -4.27 -23.62
CA ALA A 233 10.94 -3.13 -23.09
C ALA A 233 11.82 -2.25 -22.20
N ASP A 234 11.55 -0.95 -22.18
CA ASP A 234 12.24 0.01 -21.33
C ASP A 234 11.87 -0.19 -19.85
N LEU A 235 10.65 -0.69 -19.58
CA LEU A 235 10.10 -0.78 -18.24
C LEU A 235 8.96 -1.80 -18.15
N GLY A 236 8.96 -2.59 -17.09
CA GLY A 236 7.82 -3.37 -16.62
C GLY A 236 7.17 -2.69 -15.41
N ILE A 237 5.83 -2.65 -15.36
CA ILE A 237 5.07 -2.09 -14.25
C ILE A 237 4.00 -3.09 -13.83
N ALA A 238 3.88 -3.35 -12.53
CA ALA A 238 2.86 -4.22 -11.97
C ALA A 238 2.11 -3.55 -10.82
N TRP A 239 0.85 -3.96 -10.62
CA TRP A 239 0.01 -3.50 -9.52
C TRP A 239 -0.50 -4.68 -8.69
N ASP A 240 -0.90 -4.41 -7.45
CA ASP A 240 -1.62 -5.38 -6.66
C ASP A 240 -3.13 -5.38 -6.96
N GLY A 241 -3.88 -6.26 -6.29
CA GLY A 241 -5.27 -6.55 -6.67
C GLY A 241 -6.22 -5.35 -6.63
N ASP A 242 -6.07 -4.44 -5.69
CA ASP A 242 -6.89 -3.21 -5.59
C ASP A 242 -6.19 -1.96 -6.11
N ALA A 243 -5.01 -2.13 -6.72
CA ALA A 243 -4.24 -1.15 -7.48
C ALA A 243 -3.80 0.10 -6.69
N ASP A 244 -3.67 0.00 -5.36
CA ASP A 244 -3.13 1.09 -4.55
C ASP A 244 -1.61 1.04 -4.40
N ARG A 245 -0.95 -0.03 -4.92
CA ARG A 245 0.51 -0.21 -4.96
C ARG A 245 1.02 -0.34 -6.38
N CYS A 246 2.28 0.12 -6.57
CA CYS A 246 2.97 0.09 -7.86
C CYS A 246 4.36 -0.51 -7.71
N PHE A 247 4.74 -1.39 -8.64
CA PHE A 247 6.01 -2.09 -8.65
C PHE A 247 6.65 -2.00 -10.02
N PHE A 248 7.99 -2.05 -10.05
CA PHE A 248 8.75 -1.81 -11.27
C PHE A 248 9.75 -2.95 -11.52
N VAL A 249 9.91 -3.27 -12.79
CA VAL A 249 10.98 -4.11 -13.34
C VAL A 249 11.71 -3.26 -14.38
N ASP A 250 13.01 -3.08 -14.24
CA ASP A 250 13.78 -2.30 -15.21
C ASP A 250 14.02 -3.05 -16.52
N GLY A 251 14.56 -2.38 -17.54
CA GLY A 251 14.80 -2.97 -18.87
C GLY A 251 15.76 -4.15 -18.88
N ASN A 252 16.51 -4.39 -17.79
CA ASN A 252 17.36 -5.55 -17.62
C ASN A 252 16.62 -6.77 -17.01
N GLY A 253 15.34 -6.61 -16.66
CA GLY A 253 14.54 -7.63 -15.98
C GLY A 253 14.71 -7.64 -14.45
N ASP A 254 15.42 -6.67 -13.88
CA ASP A 254 15.65 -6.58 -12.45
C ASP A 254 14.45 -5.93 -11.75
N PHE A 255 13.92 -6.61 -10.73
CA PHE A 255 12.90 -6.04 -9.85
C PHE A 255 13.49 -4.87 -9.03
N VAL A 256 12.74 -3.77 -8.95
CA VAL A 256 13.20 -2.56 -8.27
C VAL A 256 12.61 -2.49 -6.86
N PRO A 257 13.44 -2.44 -5.82
CA PRO A 257 12.98 -2.24 -4.45
C PRO A 257 12.19 -0.93 -4.27
N GLY A 258 11.10 -0.98 -3.49
CA GLY A 258 10.22 0.17 -3.31
C GLY A 258 10.88 1.38 -2.66
N ASP A 259 11.88 1.18 -1.80
CA ASP A 259 12.68 2.24 -1.20
C ASP A 259 13.61 2.96 -2.20
N PHE A 260 14.09 2.26 -3.22
CA PHE A 260 14.85 2.90 -4.31
C PHE A 260 13.93 3.77 -5.18
N ILE A 261 12.72 3.31 -5.47
CA ILE A 261 11.70 4.16 -6.13
C ILE A 261 11.34 5.35 -5.23
N THR A 262 11.14 5.13 -3.92
CA THR A 262 10.92 6.20 -2.94
C THR A 262 12.06 7.23 -2.97
N SER A 263 13.30 6.79 -3.09
CA SER A 263 14.48 7.66 -3.18
C SER A 263 14.45 8.54 -4.45
N LEU A 264 14.18 7.95 -5.61
CA LEU A 264 14.08 8.69 -6.89
C LEU A 264 12.93 9.70 -6.89
N LEU A 265 11.76 9.29 -6.38
CA LEU A 265 10.60 10.19 -6.29
C LEU A 265 10.82 11.29 -5.25
N ALA A 266 11.46 10.99 -4.10
CA ALA A 266 11.81 12.00 -3.10
C ALA A 266 12.71 13.10 -3.70
N GLU A 267 13.73 12.72 -4.48
CA GLU A 267 14.56 13.69 -5.22
C GLU A 267 13.70 14.56 -6.14
N THR A 268 12.81 13.93 -6.92
CA THR A 268 11.92 14.65 -7.85
C THR A 268 11.04 15.66 -7.14
N PHE A 269 10.43 15.27 -6.00
CA PHE A 269 9.60 16.19 -5.21
C PHE A 269 10.40 17.31 -4.56
N LEU A 270 11.60 17.04 -4.07
CA LEU A 270 12.44 18.05 -3.42
C LEU A 270 13.02 19.04 -4.41
N LEU A 271 13.28 18.66 -5.67
CA LEU A 271 13.66 19.58 -6.74
C LEU A 271 12.51 20.54 -7.09
N LYS A 272 11.25 20.04 -7.12
CA LYS A 272 10.06 20.89 -7.36
C LYS A 272 9.66 21.71 -6.12
N HIS A 273 9.89 21.18 -4.89
CA HIS A 273 9.47 21.76 -3.62
C HIS A 273 10.59 21.68 -2.56
N PRO A 274 11.64 22.53 -2.64
CA PRO A 274 12.76 22.48 -1.71
C PRO A 274 12.33 22.64 -0.24
N GLY A 275 13.00 21.92 0.66
CA GLY A 275 12.71 21.96 2.10
C GLY A 275 11.48 21.17 2.54
N SER A 276 10.80 20.48 1.61
CA SER A 276 9.63 19.66 1.95
C SER A 276 9.98 18.47 2.83
N THR A 277 8.97 18.02 3.57
CA THR A 277 9.02 16.78 4.34
C THR A 277 8.74 15.57 3.45
N ILE A 278 9.53 14.52 3.63
CA ILE A 278 9.36 13.20 3.00
C ILE A 278 9.20 12.15 4.11
N VAL A 279 8.19 11.33 4.04
CA VAL A 279 7.92 10.25 5.01
C VAL A 279 8.36 8.92 4.42
N TYR A 280 9.05 8.09 5.22
CA TYR A 280 9.49 6.77 4.80
C TYR A 280 9.40 5.77 5.96
N ASP A 281 9.34 4.47 5.68
CA ASP A 281 9.14 3.45 6.72
C ASP A 281 10.45 2.92 7.31
N VAL A 282 10.32 2.30 8.49
CA VAL A 282 11.45 1.75 9.27
C VAL A 282 12.27 0.67 8.57
N ARG A 283 11.77 0.12 7.47
CA ARG A 283 12.44 -0.94 6.70
C ARG A 283 13.31 -0.39 5.56
N ALA A 284 13.12 0.90 5.25
CA ALA A 284 13.71 1.49 4.06
C ALA A 284 15.23 1.60 4.18
N SER A 285 15.88 1.48 3.04
CA SER A 285 17.31 1.77 2.85
C SER A 285 17.66 3.19 3.29
N HIS A 286 18.85 3.38 3.81
CA HIS A 286 19.45 4.72 4.04
C HIS A 286 19.57 5.56 2.76
N ALA A 287 19.36 4.96 1.58
CA ALA A 287 19.22 5.71 0.33
C ALA A 287 18.16 6.81 0.44
N VAL A 288 17.01 6.54 1.10
CA VAL A 288 15.91 7.50 1.23
C VAL A 288 16.33 8.73 2.06
N PRO A 289 16.68 8.61 3.37
CA PRO A 289 17.07 9.78 4.16
C PRO A 289 18.29 10.47 3.60
N ASN A 290 19.29 9.78 3.05
CA ASN A 290 20.48 10.38 2.47
C ASN A 290 20.17 11.23 1.22
N ILE A 291 19.23 10.83 0.38
CA ILE A 291 18.77 11.64 -0.75
C ILE A 291 17.98 12.84 -0.25
N VAL A 292 17.09 12.65 0.71
CA VAL A 292 16.30 13.74 1.28
C VAL A 292 17.18 14.81 1.89
N ASP A 293 18.20 14.44 2.67
CA ASP A 293 19.16 15.36 3.28
C ASP A 293 20.01 16.08 2.23
N ARG A 294 20.47 15.35 1.19
CA ARG A 294 21.25 15.93 0.07
C ARG A 294 20.49 17.03 -0.65
N HIS A 295 19.18 16.90 -0.78
CA HIS A 295 18.30 17.88 -1.41
C HIS A 295 17.64 18.83 -0.40
N HIS A 296 18.22 18.94 0.82
CA HIS A 296 17.77 19.86 1.87
C HIS A 296 16.31 19.67 2.28
N GLY A 297 15.77 18.45 2.16
CA GLY A 297 14.46 18.06 2.64
C GLY A 297 14.48 17.69 4.13
N LYS A 298 13.33 17.24 4.63
CA LYS A 298 13.16 16.75 6.01
C LYS A 298 12.72 15.31 5.99
N PRO A 299 13.62 14.33 6.24
CA PRO A 299 13.23 12.92 6.30
C PRO A 299 12.51 12.64 7.62
N ILE A 300 11.37 11.97 7.55
CA ILE A 300 10.61 11.51 8.73
C ILE A 300 10.40 10.01 8.63
N LEU A 301 10.99 9.30 9.59
CA LEU A 301 10.80 7.87 9.78
C LEU A 301 9.41 7.60 10.36
N ASN A 302 8.71 6.59 9.84
CA ASN A 302 7.38 6.19 10.29
C ASN A 302 7.27 4.68 10.48
N ARG A 303 6.30 4.26 11.30
CA ARG A 303 5.90 2.85 11.38
C ARG A 303 5.22 2.39 10.10
N VAL A 304 5.26 1.08 9.85
CA VAL A 304 4.66 0.44 8.66
C VAL A 304 3.13 0.53 8.70
N GLY A 305 2.54 0.80 7.54
CA GLY A 305 1.09 0.73 7.32
C GLY A 305 0.47 2.02 6.80
N HIS A 306 -0.32 1.86 5.74
CA HIS A 306 -0.87 2.96 4.96
C HIS A 306 -1.68 3.99 5.77
N ALA A 307 -2.43 3.56 6.80
CA ALA A 307 -3.19 4.48 7.63
C ALA A 307 -2.28 5.40 8.45
N PHE A 308 -1.19 4.86 8.98
CA PHE A 308 -0.21 5.62 9.77
C PHE A 308 0.60 6.59 8.91
N PHE A 309 0.88 6.20 7.64
CA PHE A 309 1.51 7.10 6.67
C PHE A 309 0.61 8.28 6.34
N LYS A 310 -0.65 8.05 5.97
CA LYS A 310 -1.63 9.11 5.68
C LYS A 310 -1.80 10.07 6.86
N GLN A 311 -1.81 9.55 8.09
CA GLN A 311 -1.86 10.37 9.30
C GLN A 311 -0.59 11.22 9.44
N ARG A 312 0.60 10.59 9.41
CA ARG A 312 1.88 11.28 9.57
C ARG A 312 2.09 12.36 8.51
N MET A 313 1.74 12.07 7.27
CA MET A 313 1.85 13.03 6.17
C MET A 313 0.97 14.26 6.38
N ARG A 314 -0.26 14.08 6.87
CA ARG A 314 -1.15 15.20 7.23
C ARG A 314 -0.60 16.03 8.39
N GLU A 315 -0.16 15.38 9.46
CA GLU A 315 0.42 16.04 10.64
C GLU A 315 1.64 16.90 10.29
N THR A 316 2.46 16.44 9.33
CA THR A 316 3.73 17.09 8.95
C THR A 316 3.62 17.90 7.66
N ASN A 317 2.45 17.90 7.01
CA ASN A 317 2.23 18.45 5.68
C ASN A 317 3.28 17.96 4.65
N ALA A 318 3.65 16.67 4.73
CA ALA A 318 4.66 16.09 3.88
C ALA A 318 4.27 16.14 2.40
N ALA A 319 5.23 16.43 1.51
CA ALA A 319 4.97 16.50 0.07
C ALA A 319 4.76 15.11 -0.54
N PHE A 320 5.53 14.14 -0.04
CA PHE A 320 5.57 12.77 -0.56
C PHE A 320 5.89 11.80 0.58
N GLY A 321 5.45 10.56 0.43
CA GLY A 321 5.83 9.44 1.27
C GLY A 321 5.88 8.14 0.49
N GLY A 322 6.73 7.18 0.92
CA GLY A 322 6.82 5.89 0.28
C GLY A 322 7.15 4.77 1.25
N GLU A 323 6.51 3.62 1.03
CA GLU A 323 6.80 2.37 1.74
C GLU A 323 7.56 1.38 0.85
N VAL A 324 8.38 0.54 1.47
CA VAL A 324 9.09 -0.57 0.79
C VAL A 324 8.11 -1.50 0.04
N THR A 325 6.88 -1.59 0.51
CA THR A 325 5.82 -2.43 -0.05
C THR A 325 5.09 -1.85 -1.26
N GLY A 326 5.59 -0.74 -1.84
CA GLY A 326 5.05 -0.18 -3.08
C GLY A 326 3.87 0.78 -2.91
N HIS A 327 3.53 1.19 -1.69
CA HIS A 327 2.62 2.30 -1.45
C HIS A 327 3.36 3.64 -1.59
N TYR A 328 2.82 4.55 -2.38
CA TYR A 328 3.36 5.90 -2.57
C TYR A 328 2.25 6.93 -2.35
N TYR A 329 2.52 7.88 -1.46
CA TYR A 329 1.55 8.84 -0.93
C TYR A 329 1.89 10.25 -1.40
N PHE A 330 0.88 11.02 -1.79
CA PHE A 330 1.09 12.33 -2.39
C PHE A 330 0.22 13.38 -1.70
N ARG A 331 0.81 14.51 -1.27
CA ARG A 331 0.03 15.63 -0.74
C ARG A 331 -1.00 16.12 -1.75
N GLY A 332 -0.65 16.16 -3.04
CA GLY A 332 -1.57 16.52 -4.13
C GLY A 332 -2.73 15.54 -4.35
N ASN A 333 -2.66 14.33 -3.76
CA ASN A 333 -3.71 13.32 -3.74
C ASN A 333 -4.35 13.20 -2.34
N ASP A 334 -4.52 14.31 -1.63
CA ASP A 334 -5.04 14.34 -0.26
C ASP A 334 -4.30 13.40 0.71
N PHE A 335 -2.99 13.29 0.54
CA PHE A 335 -2.10 12.42 1.31
C PHE A 335 -2.43 10.92 1.19
N ALA A 336 -3.26 10.55 0.22
CA ALA A 336 -3.57 9.16 -0.06
C ALA A 336 -2.50 8.51 -0.97
N ASP A 337 -2.40 7.18 -0.86
CA ASP A 337 -1.64 6.35 -1.79
C ASP A 337 -2.35 6.28 -3.15
N ASN A 338 -1.55 5.97 -4.17
CA ASN A 338 -2.03 5.78 -5.53
C ASN A 338 -1.04 4.90 -6.29
N GLY A 339 -1.54 3.92 -7.04
CA GLY A 339 -0.70 3.02 -7.81
C GLY A 339 -0.35 3.52 -9.22
N LEU A 340 -1.09 4.49 -9.78
CA LEU A 340 -0.82 4.99 -11.14
C LEU A 340 0.12 6.20 -11.15
N ILE A 341 0.00 7.10 -10.19
CA ILE A 341 0.83 8.31 -10.09
C ILE A 341 2.34 7.98 -10.07
N PRO A 342 2.85 7.01 -9.27
CA PRO A 342 4.28 6.70 -9.27
C PRO A 342 4.78 6.18 -10.61
N ALA A 343 3.96 5.40 -11.35
CA ALA A 343 4.28 4.94 -12.69
C ALA A 343 4.52 6.13 -13.64
N LEU A 344 3.62 7.10 -13.63
CA LEU A 344 3.74 8.31 -14.45
C LEU A 344 4.95 9.17 -14.07
N LEU A 345 5.19 9.36 -12.78
CA LEU A 345 6.32 10.14 -12.28
C LEU A 345 7.68 9.51 -12.64
N ILE A 346 7.78 8.18 -12.64
CA ILE A 346 9.00 7.49 -13.10
C ILE A 346 9.20 7.70 -14.60
N LEU A 347 8.15 7.60 -15.43
CA LEU A 347 8.24 7.89 -16.86
C LEU A 347 8.64 9.36 -17.13
N GLU A 348 8.08 10.32 -16.38
CA GLU A 348 8.48 11.73 -16.44
C GLU A 348 9.96 11.91 -16.06
N LEU A 349 10.42 11.25 -15.01
CA LEU A 349 11.81 11.30 -14.55
C LEU A 349 12.77 10.72 -15.60
N MET A 350 12.48 9.55 -16.15
CA MET A 350 13.26 8.91 -17.23
C MET A 350 13.31 9.83 -18.47
N SER A 351 12.19 10.44 -18.83
CA SER A 351 12.09 11.36 -19.96
C SER A 351 12.97 12.60 -19.77
N ASN A 352 12.83 13.28 -18.64
CA ASN A 352 13.55 14.52 -18.31
C ASN A 352 15.05 14.29 -18.20
N ARG A 353 15.48 13.16 -17.63
CA ARG A 353 16.90 12.82 -17.49
C ARG A 353 17.49 12.20 -18.74
N SER A 354 16.67 11.71 -19.67
CA SER A 354 17.09 10.92 -20.84
C SER A 354 17.92 9.69 -20.43
N LEU A 355 17.51 9.03 -19.34
CA LEU A 355 18.14 7.84 -18.77
C LEU A 355 17.10 6.73 -18.63
N THR A 356 17.57 5.49 -18.77
CA THR A 356 16.80 4.30 -18.39
C THR A 356 16.62 4.22 -16.87
N LEU A 357 15.63 3.45 -16.42
CA LEU A 357 15.44 3.23 -14.97
C LEU A 357 16.68 2.57 -14.34
N SER A 358 17.31 1.62 -15.04
CA SER A 358 18.53 0.96 -14.57
C SER A 358 19.70 1.95 -14.37
N GLU A 359 19.86 2.91 -15.29
CA GLU A 359 20.89 3.97 -15.16
C GLU A 359 20.58 4.92 -14.01
N LEU A 360 19.31 5.28 -13.78
CA LEU A 360 18.89 6.08 -12.62
C LEU A 360 19.16 5.37 -11.30
N LEU A 361 19.02 4.04 -11.26
CA LEU A 361 19.22 3.20 -10.08
C LEU A 361 20.70 2.83 -9.83
N ALA A 362 21.56 2.91 -10.83
CA ALA A 362 22.97 2.49 -10.71
C ALA A 362 23.72 3.14 -9.52
N PRO A 363 23.57 4.46 -9.23
CA PRO A 363 24.20 5.06 -8.05
C PRO A 363 23.67 4.51 -6.72
N LEU A 364 22.42 4.07 -6.64
CA LEU A 364 21.83 3.47 -5.45
C LEU A 364 22.32 2.05 -5.28
N ARG A 365 22.20 1.22 -6.32
CA ARG A 365 22.63 -0.19 -6.34
C ARG A 365 24.11 -0.36 -6.03
N SER A 366 24.95 0.63 -6.35
CA SER A 366 26.41 0.58 -6.06
C SER A 366 26.78 0.96 -4.64
N ARG A 367 25.83 1.50 -3.83
CA ARG A 367 26.12 2.03 -2.48
C ARG A 367 25.32 1.38 -1.37
N TYR A 368 24.13 0.87 -1.66
CA TYR A 368 23.17 0.35 -0.68
C TYR A 368 22.85 -1.10 -1.02
N PHE A 369 23.35 -2.02 -0.21
CA PHE A 369 23.19 -3.45 -0.41
C PHE A 369 22.16 -3.99 0.59
N ILE A 370 20.93 -4.18 0.12
CA ILE A 370 19.77 -4.57 0.92
C ILE A 370 19.49 -6.06 0.84
N SER A 371 19.02 -6.65 1.94
CA SER A 371 18.62 -8.07 1.99
C SER A 371 17.24 -8.33 1.37
N GLY A 372 16.43 -7.30 1.18
CA GLY A 372 14.98 -7.45 1.07
C GLY A 372 14.33 -7.88 2.40
N GLU A 373 13.01 -8.05 2.41
CA GLU A 373 12.30 -8.55 3.59
C GLU A 373 12.42 -10.07 3.71
N ILE A 374 12.97 -10.55 4.84
CA ILE A 374 13.13 -11.97 5.14
C ILE A 374 12.20 -12.35 6.28
N ASN A 375 11.29 -13.28 6.01
CA ASN A 375 10.33 -13.79 6.98
C ASN A 375 10.88 -15.04 7.67
N THR A 376 10.87 -15.06 9.01
CA THR A 376 11.23 -16.23 9.81
C THR A 376 10.07 -16.62 10.68
N ALA A 377 9.55 -17.84 10.49
CA ALA A 377 8.49 -18.41 11.32
C ALA A 377 9.01 -18.76 12.72
N LEU A 378 8.22 -18.46 13.73
CA LEU A 378 8.45 -18.84 15.12
C LEU A 378 7.36 -19.82 15.57
N GLU A 379 7.59 -20.46 16.71
CA GLU A 379 6.65 -21.45 17.24
C GLU A 379 5.30 -20.83 17.63
N ASP A 380 5.35 -19.63 18.22
CA ASP A 380 4.16 -18.94 18.73
C ASP A 380 4.40 -17.41 18.76
N MET A 381 3.31 -16.62 18.70
CA MET A 381 3.33 -15.17 18.82
C MET A 381 3.88 -14.70 20.18
N SER A 382 3.65 -15.46 21.25
CA SER A 382 4.05 -15.10 22.62
C SER A 382 5.56 -15.02 22.84
N VAL A 383 6.36 -15.73 22.01
CA VAL A 383 7.83 -15.70 22.12
C VAL A 383 8.46 -14.46 21.47
N ILE A 384 7.71 -13.76 20.59
CA ILE A 384 8.22 -12.63 19.81
C ILE A 384 8.77 -11.51 20.70
N PRO A 385 8.06 -11.02 21.74
CA PRO A 385 8.57 -9.93 22.58
C PRO A 385 9.90 -10.27 23.23
N ALA A 386 10.02 -11.47 23.81
CA ALA A 386 11.25 -11.92 24.45
C ALA A 386 12.41 -12.05 23.43
N LYS A 387 12.12 -12.51 22.20
CA LYS A 387 13.11 -12.62 21.14
C LYS A 387 13.61 -11.24 20.67
N LEU A 388 12.72 -10.27 20.52
CA LEU A 388 13.08 -8.89 20.19
C LEU A 388 13.97 -8.28 21.28
N GLU A 389 13.65 -8.48 22.57
CA GLU A 389 14.49 -8.00 23.67
C GLU A 389 15.86 -8.70 23.72
N GLN A 390 15.92 -10.01 23.46
CA GLN A 390 17.17 -10.74 23.37
C GLN A 390 18.10 -10.17 22.28
N ILE A 391 17.54 -9.91 21.08
CA ILE A 391 18.29 -9.34 19.96
C ILE A 391 18.69 -7.89 20.26
N SER A 392 17.80 -7.09 20.83
CA SER A 392 18.11 -5.73 21.29
C SER A 392 19.27 -5.71 22.30
N ALA A 393 19.28 -6.63 23.25
CA ALA A 393 20.36 -6.74 24.24
C ALA A 393 21.69 -7.20 23.61
N HIS A 394 21.65 -8.06 22.57
CA HIS A 394 22.85 -8.50 21.86
C HIS A 394 23.57 -7.33 21.15
N TYR A 395 22.81 -6.36 20.66
CA TYR A 395 23.33 -5.15 19.97
C TYR A 395 23.21 -3.90 20.84
N ALA A 396 23.43 -4.02 22.16
CA ALA A 396 23.27 -2.91 23.13
C ALA A 396 24.25 -1.76 22.91
N ASP A 397 25.33 -1.98 22.17
CA ASP A 397 26.35 -0.98 21.80
C ASP A 397 25.94 -0.13 20.59
N ALA A 398 24.88 -0.50 19.87
CA ALA A 398 24.37 0.21 18.71
C ALA A 398 23.36 1.30 19.10
N LEU A 399 23.16 2.28 18.20
CA LEU A 399 21.99 3.15 18.27
C LEU A 399 20.73 2.34 17.92
N GLN A 400 19.70 2.42 18.76
CA GLN A 400 18.47 1.66 18.58
C GLN A 400 17.22 2.54 18.58
N HIS A 401 16.22 2.17 17.75
CA HIS A 401 14.91 2.79 17.68
C HIS A 401 13.80 1.75 17.86
N ARG A 402 12.69 2.15 18.47
CA ARG A 402 11.52 1.28 18.70
C ARG A 402 10.26 1.86 18.07
N THR A 403 10.38 2.40 16.86
CA THR A 403 9.24 2.98 16.12
C THR A 403 8.27 1.90 15.65
N ASP A 404 8.80 0.76 15.16
CA ASP A 404 8.05 -0.44 14.78
C ASP A 404 9.00 -1.65 14.89
N GLY A 405 8.80 -2.49 15.90
CA GLY A 405 9.78 -3.49 16.29
C GLY A 405 11.05 -2.86 16.85
N ILE A 406 12.20 -3.35 16.43
CA ILE A 406 13.52 -2.79 16.76
C ILE A 406 14.27 -2.44 15.48
N SER A 407 14.84 -1.25 15.43
CA SER A 407 15.85 -0.87 14.44
C SER A 407 17.18 -0.71 15.14
N VAL A 408 18.23 -1.28 14.56
CA VAL A 408 19.60 -1.27 15.08
C VAL A 408 20.49 -0.61 14.04
N GLU A 409 21.24 0.41 14.44
CA GLU A 409 22.02 1.26 13.57
C GLU A 409 23.50 1.22 13.93
N TYR A 410 24.34 0.79 12.99
CA TYR A 410 25.79 0.92 13.02
C TYR A 410 26.27 1.83 11.88
N PRO A 411 27.50 2.34 11.91
CA PRO A 411 28.01 3.21 10.84
C PRO A 411 28.00 2.61 9.44
N ASP A 412 28.12 1.27 9.34
CA ASP A 412 28.32 0.57 8.07
C ASP A 412 27.19 -0.41 7.70
N TRP A 413 26.25 -0.63 8.59
CA TRP A 413 25.12 -1.51 8.36
C TRP A 413 23.99 -1.19 9.37
N HIS A 414 22.76 -1.53 9.02
CA HIS A 414 21.61 -1.41 9.90
C HIS A 414 20.58 -2.49 9.60
N PHE A 415 19.65 -2.71 10.52
CA PHE A 415 18.50 -3.55 10.28
C PHE A 415 17.26 -3.09 11.04
N ASN A 416 16.10 -3.42 10.50
CA ASN A 416 14.84 -3.43 11.23
C ASN A 416 14.34 -4.87 11.39
N LEU A 417 13.92 -5.21 12.59
CA LEU A 417 13.31 -6.50 12.93
C LEU A 417 11.97 -6.23 13.63
N ARG A 418 10.88 -6.70 13.03
CA ARG A 418 9.53 -6.48 13.54
C ARG A 418 8.67 -7.74 13.49
N SER A 419 7.63 -7.79 14.32
CA SER A 419 6.61 -8.84 14.24
C SER A 419 5.69 -8.65 13.04
N SER A 420 5.16 -9.76 12.52
CA SER A 420 3.93 -9.70 11.74
C SER A 420 2.75 -9.39 12.68
N ASN A 421 1.75 -8.67 12.17
CA ASN A 421 0.54 -8.36 12.93
C ASN A 421 -0.47 -9.53 12.95
N THR A 422 -0.27 -10.55 12.11
CA THR A 422 -1.26 -11.59 11.85
C THR A 422 -0.73 -13.02 11.97
N GLU A 423 0.58 -13.20 11.94
CA GLU A 423 1.25 -14.51 11.90
C GLU A 423 2.43 -14.55 12.86
N PRO A 424 2.82 -15.72 13.38
CA PRO A 424 3.98 -15.88 14.25
C PRO A 424 5.29 -15.78 13.45
N LEU A 425 5.51 -14.60 12.85
CA LEU A 425 6.67 -14.29 12.01
C LEU A 425 7.44 -13.10 12.55
N LEU A 426 8.77 -13.19 12.49
CA LEU A 426 9.68 -12.04 12.52
C LEU A 426 10.12 -11.69 11.11
N ARG A 427 10.08 -10.41 10.79
CA ARG A 427 10.44 -9.84 9.49
C ARG A 427 11.70 -9.01 9.62
N LEU A 428 12.75 -9.45 8.94
CA LEU A 428 14.06 -8.78 8.91
C LEU A 428 14.21 -8.01 7.60
N ASN A 429 14.60 -6.75 7.69
CA ASN A 429 15.15 -5.95 6.60
C ASN A 429 16.52 -5.45 7.03
N LEU A 430 17.55 -5.70 6.23
CA LEU A 430 18.93 -5.37 6.56
C LEU A 430 19.65 -4.74 5.38
N GLU A 431 20.49 -3.75 5.65
CA GLU A 431 21.35 -3.09 4.68
C GLU A 431 22.80 -3.06 5.18
N GLY A 432 23.74 -3.17 4.27
CA GLY A 432 25.18 -3.01 4.50
C GLY A 432 25.83 -2.16 3.42
N LYS A 433 26.98 -1.54 3.73
CA LYS A 433 27.77 -0.73 2.79
C LYS A 433 28.50 -1.56 1.72
N THR A 434 28.60 -2.87 1.91
CA THR A 434 29.15 -3.79 0.92
C THR A 434 28.31 -5.06 0.84
N PRO A 435 28.29 -5.78 -0.31
CA PRO A 435 27.57 -7.05 -0.44
C PRO A 435 27.98 -8.08 0.62
N GLN A 436 29.28 -8.18 0.92
CA GLN A 436 29.80 -9.13 1.89
C GLN A 436 29.32 -8.80 3.31
N LEU A 437 29.41 -7.51 3.73
CA LEU A 437 28.97 -7.08 5.05
C LEU A 437 27.46 -7.32 5.22
N MET A 438 26.67 -7.01 4.18
CA MET A 438 25.23 -7.27 4.20
C MET A 438 24.95 -8.76 4.39
N ALA A 439 25.61 -9.63 3.63
CA ALA A 439 25.40 -11.07 3.72
C ALA A 439 25.82 -11.63 5.09
N ASP A 440 27.00 -11.25 5.60
CA ASP A 440 27.51 -11.72 6.89
C ASP A 440 26.58 -11.31 8.06
N LYS A 441 26.14 -10.03 8.04
CA LYS A 441 25.27 -9.51 9.10
C LYS A 441 23.84 -10.03 9.02
N ARG A 442 23.32 -10.24 7.81
CA ARG A 442 22.05 -10.93 7.59
C ARG A 442 22.06 -12.33 8.22
N ASP A 443 23.09 -13.10 7.92
CA ASP A 443 23.21 -14.49 8.39
C ASP A 443 23.41 -14.54 9.92
N GLU A 444 24.17 -13.61 10.49
CA GLU A 444 24.33 -13.42 11.94
C GLU A 444 22.97 -13.15 12.62
N VAL A 445 22.21 -12.15 12.15
CA VAL A 445 20.90 -11.80 12.73
C VAL A 445 19.91 -12.96 12.57
N LEU A 446 19.86 -13.60 11.40
CA LEU A 446 19.00 -14.77 11.16
C LEU A 446 19.35 -15.94 12.10
N SER A 447 20.62 -16.17 12.38
CA SER A 447 21.06 -17.19 13.35
C SER A 447 20.52 -16.88 14.75
N LEU A 448 20.59 -15.61 15.20
CA LEU A 448 20.04 -15.19 16.50
C LEU A 448 18.53 -15.35 16.58
N ILE A 449 17.80 -15.06 15.47
CA ILE A 449 16.35 -15.24 15.41
C ILE A 449 15.99 -16.72 15.56
N ARG A 450 16.71 -17.62 14.87
CA ARG A 450 16.42 -19.06 14.79
C ARG A 450 16.89 -19.85 16.00
N THR A 451 17.82 -19.32 16.78
CA THR A 451 18.31 -19.99 17.99
C THR A 451 17.20 -19.96 19.04
N SER A 452 16.73 -21.13 19.47
CA SER A 452 15.80 -21.25 20.60
C SER A 452 16.48 -20.68 21.86
N GLY A 453 15.82 -19.71 22.53
CA GLY A 453 16.28 -19.25 23.83
C GLY A 453 16.24 -20.41 24.84
N HIS A 454 17.36 -20.75 25.41
CA HIS A 454 17.42 -21.67 26.57
C HIS A 454 17.00 -20.95 27.84
#